data_55bb6aee1671b1879ad83e840c26a20b
#
_entry.id   55bb6aee1671b1879ad83e840c26a20b
#
_cell.length_a   1.000
_cell.length_b   1.000
_cell.length_c   1.000
_cell.angle_alpha   90.00
_cell.angle_beta   90.00
_cell.angle_gamma   90.00
#
_symmetry.space_group_name_H-M   'P 1'
#
loop_
_entity.id
_entity.type
_entity.pdbx_description
1 polymer ?
#
loop_
_entity_poly.entity_id
_entity_poly.type
_entity_poly.pdbx_seq_one_letter_code
_entity_poly.pdbx_strand_id
1 'polypeptide(L)'
;MSTTTIQQVPSGTYSLDPVHSTFGFGIKHNGISTFRGQFEQVDAKLGDGSLVGTAQVESIKTAIPDLKGHLLSPDFFNAAETPTVEFRSTDIRLGEDGSAEVDGELTIRGVTKPVTARGTFASGSNLGGADVVGFDLEATVDRREYGLSWQAELPKGGEVLGWDVTLQVHLELVKA
;
A
#
# COMPACT_ATOMS: atom_id res chain seq x y z
N MET A 1 -25.87 7.84 -17.43
CA MET A 1 -24.53 7.28 -17.18
C MET A 1 -23.50 8.39 -17.36
N SER A 2 -22.80 8.73 -16.30
CA SER A 2 -21.67 9.64 -16.42
C SER A 2 -20.51 8.87 -17.04
N THR A 3 -20.13 9.23 -18.24
CA THR A 3 -18.94 8.69 -18.88
C THR A 3 -17.76 9.48 -18.30
N THR A 4 -16.97 8.86 -17.42
CA THR A 4 -15.75 9.48 -16.92
C THR A 4 -14.74 9.54 -18.06
N THR A 5 -14.35 10.73 -18.46
CA THR A 5 -13.29 10.88 -19.46
C THR A 5 -11.96 10.48 -18.84
N ILE A 6 -11.20 9.64 -19.55
CA ILE A 6 -9.92 9.12 -19.06
C ILE A 6 -8.79 10.06 -19.50
N GLN A 7 -7.93 10.45 -18.55
CA GLN A 7 -6.69 11.15 -18.86
C GLN A 7 -5.53 10.16 -18.95
N GLN A 8 -4.48 10.52 -19.66
CA GLN A 8 -3.31 9.67 -19.80
C GLN A 8 -2.38 9.77 -18.58
N VAL A 9 -1.71 8.66 -18.27
CA VAL A 9 -0.65 8.67 -17.27
C VAL A 9 0.48 9.56 -17.78
N PRO A 10 1.00 10.50 -16.96
CA PRO A 10 2.07 11.39 -17.38
C PRO A 10 3.30 10.64 -17.87
N SER A 11 3.90 11.15 -18.95
CA SER A 11 5.14 10.59 -19.50
C SER A 11 6.36 10.98 -18.69
N GLY A 12 7.41 10.18 -18.79
CA GLY A 12 8.65 10.39 -18.06
C GLY A 12 8.76 9.50 -16.84
N THR A 13 9.80 9.71 -16.05
CA THR A 13 10.08 8.95 -14.85
C THR A 13 9.94 9.84 -13.62
N TYR A 14 9.14 9.37 -12.66
CA TYR A 14 8.88 10.04 -11.40
C TYR A 14 9.37 9.16 -10.26
N SER A 15 10.08 9.73 -9.31
CA SER A 15 10.62 9.04 -8.14
C SER A 15 9.98 9.54 -6.86
N LEU A 16 9.87 8.64 -5.88
CA LEU A 16 9.21 8.92 -4.60
C LEU A 16 9.87 10.08 -3.86
N ASP A 17 9.03 10.98 -3.34
CA ASP A 17 9.39 11.91 -2.28
C ASP A 17 9.04 11.26 -0.93
N PRO A 18 10.02 10.77 -0.17
CA PRO A 18 9.74 10.03 1.06
C PRO A 18 9.18 10.90 2.18
N VAL A 19 9.40 12.22 2.13
CA VAL A 19 8.88 13.15 3.14
C VAL A 19 7.37 13.28 3.05
N HIS A 20 6.82 13.22 1.83
CA HIS A 20 5.41 13.43 1.56
C HIS A 20 4.67 12.18 1.13
N SER A 21 5.21 11.01 1.47
CA SER A 21 4.63 9.73 1.09
C SER A 21 4.49 8.81 2.31
N THR A 22 3.42 8.01 2.32
CA THR A 22 3.17 7.03 3.38
C THR A 22 2.64 5.72 2.82
N PHE A 23 3.11 4.61 3.37
CA PHE A 23 2.61 3.27 3.09
C PHE A 23 2.10 2.69 4.39
N GLY A 24 0.78 2.61 4.53
CA GLY A 24 0.15 2.18 5.76
C GLY A 24 -0.93 1.12 5.55
N PHE A 25 -1.38 0.56 6.65
CA PHE A 25 -2.47 -0.41 6.66
C PHE A 25 -3.28 -0.30 7.94
N GLY A 26 -4.51 -0.78 7.87
CA GLY A 26 -5.40 -0.89 9.01
C GLY A 26 -6.04 -2.26 9.10
N ILE A 27 -6.21 -2.77 10.31
CA ILE A 27 -6.83 -4.06 10.57
C ILE A 27 -7.66 -4.00 11.85
N LYS A 28 -8.82 -4.65 11.87
CA LYS A 28 -9.66 -4.69 13.06
C LYS A 28 -8.99 -5.49 14.18
N HIS A 29 -9.04 -4.92 15.38
CA HIS A 29 -8.55 -5.54 16.59
C HIS A 29 -9.70 -5.76 17.57
N ASN A 30 -9.91 -6.99 17.98
CA ASN A 30 -10.99 -7.44 18.88
C ASN A 30 -12.40 -7.10 18.37
N GLY A 31 -12.57 -6.81 17.08
CA GLY A 31 -13.82 -6.35 16.50
C GLY A 31 -14.24 -4.94 16.93
N ILE A 32 -13.38 -4.20 17.63
CA ILE A 32 -13.72 -2.92 18.27
C ILE A 32 -12.97 -1.75 17.62
N SER A 33 -11.65 -1.84 17.58
CA SER A 33 -10.78 -0.75 17.11
C SER A 33 -10.03 -1.15 15.86
N THR A 34 -9.34 -0.19 15.26
CA THR A 34 -8.47 -0.45 14.11
C THR A 34 -7.03 -0.27 14.54
N PHE A 35 -6.25 -1.34 14.43
CA PHE A 35 -4.80 -1.26 14.53
C PHE A 35 -4.25 -0.71 13.21
N ARG A 36 -3.40 0.31 13.29
CA ARG A 36 -2.78 0.91 12.11
C ARG A 36 -1.28 0.72 12.17
N GLY A 37 -0.71 0.25 11.07
CA GLY A 37 0.72 0.13 10.88
C GLY A 37 1.19 0.98 9.70
N GLN A 38 2.47 1.29 9.71
CA GLN A 38 3.11 2.05 8.63
C GLN A 38 4.53 1.56 8.45
N PHE A 39 4.98 1.50 7.18
CA PHE A 39 6.37 1.19 6.86
C PHE A 39 7.13 2.50 6.65
N GLU A 40 8.31 2.62 7.24
CA GLU A 40 9.13 3.83 7.17
C GLU A 40 10.16 3.81 6.03
N GLN A 41 10.60 2.62 5.61
CA GLN A 41 11.52 2.46 4.48
C GLN A 41 10.75 1.94 3.27
N VAL A 42 10.39 2.87 2.42
CA VAL A 42 9.55 2.63 1.24
C VAL A 42 10.17 3.27 0.01
N ASP A 43 9.83 2.74 -1.15
CA ASP A 43 10.19 3.33 -2.42
C ASP A 43 9.06 3.13 -3.43
N ALA A 44 8.97 4.03 -4.39
CA ALA A 44 8.04 3.92 -5.50
C ALA A 44 8.57 4.68 -6.71
N LYS A 45 8.18 4.20 -7.87
CA LYS A 45 8.54 4.81 -9.14
C LYS A 45 7.40 4.70 -10.13
N LEU A 46 7.11 5.79 -10.81
CA LEU A 46 6.22 5.83 -11.97
C LEU A 46 7.08 6.04 -13.21
N GLY A 47 7.00 5.14 -14.17
CA GLY A 47 7.74 5.26 -15.43
C GLY A 47 7.13 4.35 -16.50
N ASP A 48 7.12 4.83 -17.73
CA ASP A 48 6.56 4.09 -18.87
C ASP A 48 5.12 3.59 -18.64
N GLY A 49 4.31 4.39 -17.93
CA GLY A 49 2.93 4.03 -17.61
C GLY A 49 2.78 2.97 -16.53
N SER A 50 3.84 2.60 -15.83
CA SER A 50 3.83 1.59 -14.76
C SER A 50 4.22 2.20 -13.43
N LEU A 51 3.47 1.83 -12.39
CA LEU A 51 3.76 2.19 -11.00
C LEU A 51 4.27 0.96 -10.26
N VAL A 52 5.46 1.09 -9.68
CA VAL A 52 6.04 0.03 -8.84
C VAL A 52 6.30 0.61 -7.44
N GLY A 53 6.11 -0.21 -6.43
CA GLY A 53 6.34 0.19 -5.04
C GLY A 53 6.94 -0.94 -4.23
N THR A 54 7.73 -0.60 -3.23
CA THR A 54 8.39 -1.55 -2.34
C THR A 54 8.39 -1.00 -0.93
N ALA A 55 8.14 -1.86 0.04
CA ALA A 55 8.28 -1.54 1.46
C ALA A 55 9.17 -2.58 2.13
N GLN A 56 10.10 -2.11 2.98
CA GLN A 56 10.90 -3.00 3.82
C GLN A 56 10.07 -3.40 5.03
N VAL A 57 9.83 -4.68 5.21
CA VAL A 57 8.98 -5.19 6.29
C VAL A 57 9.56 -4.82 7.66
N GLU A 58 10.89 -4.86 7.80
CA GLU A 58 11.57 -4.50 9.05
C GLU A 58 11.39 -3.04 9.44
N SER A 59 11.01 -2.18 8.50
CA SER A 59 10.76 -0.76 8.76
C SER A 59 9.38 -0.47 9.34
N ILE A 60 8.61 -1.49 9.67
CA ILE A 60 7.28 -1.30 10.26
C ILE A 60 7.37 -0.52 11.57
N LYS A 61 6.59 0.54 11.65
CA LYS A 61 6.50 1.37 12.84
C LYS A 61 5.45 0.80 13.79
N THR A 62 5.87 0.48 15.00
CA THR A 62 4.98 -0.03 16.05
C THR A 62 5.30 0.65 17.38
N ALA A 63 4.30 0.67 18.26
CA ALA A 63 4.43 1.33 19.57
C ALA A 63 5.36 0.58 20.54
N ILE A 64 5.49 -0.75 20.38
CA ILE A 64 6.27 -1.59 21.29
C ILE A 64 7.14 -2.61 20.55
N PRO A 65 8.39 -2.86 21.02
CA PRO A 65 9.31 -3.79 20.34
C PRO A 65 8.82 -5.23 20.25
N ASP A 66 8.11 -5.73 21.26
CA ASP A 66 7.60 -7.10 21.26
C ASP A 66 6.58 -7.33 20.16
N LEU A 67 5.71 -6.35 19.90
CA LEU A 67 4.77 -6.40 18.79
C LEU A 67 5.51 -6.43 17.45
N LYS A 68 6.55 -5.61 17.30
CA LYS A 68 7.36 -5.61 16.10
C LYS A 68 7.98 -6.98 15.84
N GLY A 69 8.57 -7.60 16.85
CA GLY A 69 9.14 -8.93 16.75
C GLY A 69 8.13 -9.98 16.29
N HIS A 70 6.91 -9.94 16.81
CA HIS A 70 5.84 -10.84 16.40
C HIS A 70 5.41 -10.61 14.95
N LEU A 71 5.27 -9.35 14.52
CA LEU A 71 4.91 -9.03 13.13
C LEU A 71 5.96 -9.48 12.13
N LEU A 72 7.24 -9.43 12.49
CA LEU A 72 8.33 -9.88 11.63
C LEU A 72 8.52 -11.41 11.62
N SER A 73 7.89 -12.10 12.56
CA SER A 73 8.03 -13.56 12.73
C SER A 73 7.30 -14.35 11.64
N PRO A 74 7.53 -15.68 11.57
CA PRO A 74 6.79 -16.56 10.65
C PRO A 74 5.27 -16.56 10.83
N ASP A 75 4.77 -16.13 11.99
CA ASP A 75 3.33 -15.97 12.21
C ASP A 75 2.69 -14.89 11.34
N PHE A 76 3.49 -13.91 10.91
CA PHE A 76 3.04 -12.78 10.07
C PHE A 76 3.89 -12.64 8.81
N PHE A 77 4.75 -11.64 8.75
CA PHE A 77 5.48 -11.32 7.51
C PHE A 77 6.63 -12.26 7.18
N ASN A 78 7.15 -12.98 8.16
CA ASN A 78 8.31 -13.84 7.96
C ASN A 78 9.49 -13.09 7.31
N ALA A 79 9.88 -11.98 7.93
CA ALA A 79 10.84 -11.02 7.36
C ALA A 79 12.20 -11.63 7.04
N ALA A 80 12.62 -12.66 7.77
CA ALA A 80 13.90 -13.34 7.52
C ALA A 80 13.97 -13.97 6.13
N GLU A 81 12.85 -14.48 5.61
CA GLU A 81 12.77 -15.11 4.29
C GLU A 81 12.16 -14.17 3.24
N THR A 82 11.26 -13.29 3.65
CA THR A 82 10.53 -12.37 2.77
C THR A 82 10.61 -10.95 3.31
N PRO A 83 11.73 -10.24 3.07
CA PRO A 83 11.98 -8.95 3.70
C PRO A 83 11.21 -7.77 3.13
N THR A 84 10.53 -7.95 1.98
CA THR A 84 9.84 -6.86 1.30
C THR A 84 8.38 -7.18 0.98
N VAL A 85 7.57 -6.13 0.93
CA VAL A 85 6.25 -6.12 0.29
C VAL A 85 6.43 -5.38 -1.03
N GLU A 86 5.92 -5.92 -2.12
CA GLU A 86 6.12 -5.37 -3.45
C GLU A 86 4.80 -5.21 -4.20
N PHE A 87 4.69 -4.14 -4.97
CA PHE A 87 3.55 -3.87 -5.84
C PHE A 87 4.04 -3.50 -7.23
N ARG A 88 3.35 -4.02 -8.25
CA ARG A 88 3.56 -3.66 -9.65
C ARG A 88 2.22 -3.48 -10.32
N SER A 89 1.98 -2.31 -10.91
CA SER A 89 0.74 -2.08 -11.65
C SER A 89 0.71 -2.86 -12.95
N THR A 90 -0.50 -3.29 -13.35
CA THR A 90 -0.78 -3.88 -14.65
C THR A 90 -1.63 -2.97 -15.52
N ASP A 91 -2.42 -2.09 -14.90
CA ASP A 91 -3.21 -1.10 -15.60
C ASP A 91 -3.49 0.09 -14.67
N ILE A 92 -3.40 1.30 -15.21
CA ILE A 92 -3.69 2.54 -14.48
C ILE A 92 -4.75 3.30 -15.26
N ARG A 93 -5.87 3.58 -14.62
CA ARG A 93 -6.98 4.35 -15.18
C ARG A 93 -7.17 5.63 -14.38
N LEU A 94 -6.95 6.77 -15.02
CA LEU A 94 -7.07 8.10 -14.43
C LEU A 94 -8.25 8.84 -15.06
N GLY A 95 -9.17 9.30 -14.22
CA GLY A 95 -10.28 10.13 -14.68
C GLY A 95 -9.90 11.61 -14.71
N GLU A 96 -10.49 12.38 -15.63
CA GLU A 96 -10.32 13.84 -15.67
C GLU A 96 -10.91 14.52 -14.42
N ASP A 97 -11.80 13.82 -13.72
CA ASP A 97 -12.35 14.25 -12.43
C ASP A 97 -11.41 14.08 -11.25
N GLY A 98 -10.20 13.56 -11.48
CA GLY A 98 -9.22 13.27 -10.44
C GLY A 98 -9.32 11.87 -9.85
N SER A 99 -10.22 11.03 -10.34
CA SER A 99 -10.31 9.65 -9.89
C SER A 99 -9.12 8.79 -10.38
N ALA A 100 -8.74 7.80 -9.61
CA ALA A 100 -7.71 6.85 -9.99
C ALA A 100 -8.11 5.44 -9.63
N GLU A 101 -7.84 4.51 -10.53
CA GLU A 101 -8.00 3.08 -10.30
C GLU A 101 -6.77 2.37 -10.85
N VAL A 102 -6.10 1.62 -10.00
CA VAL A 102 -4.84 0.96 -10.34
C VAL A 102 -4.98 -0.54 -10.08
N ASP A 103 -4.94 -1.30 -11.15
CA ASP A 103 -4.84 -2.76 -11.06
C ASP A 103 -3.38 -3.16 -11.00
N GLY A 104 -3.06 -4.17 -10.22
CA GLY A 104 -1.69 -4.65 -10.15
C GLY A 104 -1.56 -5.97 -9.43
N GLU A 105 -0.32 -6.34 -9.19
CA GLU A 105 0.06 -7.53 -8.45
C GLU A 105 0.73 -7.10 -7.15
N LEU A 106 0.21 -7.60 -6.04
CA LEU A 106 0.76 -7.36 -4.71
C LEU A 106 1.41 -8.63 -4.19
N THR A 107 2.66 -8.52 -3.78
CA THR A 107 3.42 -9.64 -3.21
C THR A 107 3.65 -9.38 -1.73
N ILE A 108 3.12 -10.25 -0.90
CA ILE A 108 3.33 -10.24 0.55
C ILE A 108 3.73 -11.66 0.95
N ARG A 109 4.75 -11.79 1.78
CA ARG A 109 5.22 -13.08 2.27
C ARG A 109 5.51 -14.09 1.14
N GLY A 110 6.04 -13.59 0.02
CA GLY A 110 6.36 -14.41 -1.14
C GLY A 110 5.17 -14.87 -1.98
N VAL A 111 3.95 -14.44 -1.64
CA VAL A 111 2.72 -14.78 -2.37
C VAL A 111 2.26 -13.58 -3.16
N THR A 112 2.03 -13.76 -4.45
CA THR A 112 1.58 -12.70 -5.36
C THR A 112 0.11 -12.92 -5.73
N LYS A 113 -0.70 -11.87 -5.54
CA LYS A 113 -2.13 -11.87 -5.88
C LYS A 113 -2.50 -10.60 -6.59
N PRO A 114 -3.52 -10.63 -7.48
CA PRO A 114 -4.04 -9.42 -8.11
C PRO A 114 -4.76 -8.56 -7.07
N VAL A 115 -4.63 -7.25 -7.23
CA VAL A 115 -5.30 -6.27 -6.37
C VAL A 115 -5.70 -5.07 -7.20
N THR A 116 -6.80 -4.42 -6.81
CA THR A 116 -7.21 -3.15 -7.39
C THR A 116 -7.25 -2.10 -6.29
N ALA A 117 -6.50 -1.03 -6.48
CA ALA A 117 -6.51 0.13 -5.59
C ALA A 117 -7.28 1.27 -6.22
N ARG A 118 -8.05 2.00 -5.42
CA ARG A 118 -8.90 3.10 -5.87
C ARG A 118 -8.65 4.33 -5.02
N GLY A 119 -8.79 5.48 -5.65
CA GLY A 119 -8.66 6.75 -4.95
C GLY A 119 -8.57 7.93 -5.90
N THR A 120 -7.57 8.77 -5.69
CA THR A 120 -7.41 10.02 -6.43
C THR A 120 -6.00 10.17 -6.99
N PHE A 121 -5.93 10.97 -8.05
CA PHE A 121 -4.69 11.38 -8.71
C PHE A 121 -4.71 12.88 -8.91
N ALA A 122 -3.55 13.51 -8.72
CA ALA A 122 -3.36 14.92 -9.02
C ALA A 122 -1.96 15.14 -9.60
N SER A 123 -1.81 16.21 -10.36
CA SER A 123 -0.52 16.62 -10.89
C SER A 123 -0.30 18.12 -10.70
N GLY A 124 0.94 18.54 -10.58
CA GLY A 124 1.31 19.93 -10.36
C GLY A 124 2.80 20.11 -10.44
N SER A 125 3.30 21.09 -9.70
CA SER A 125 4.73 21.35 -9.60
C SER A 125 5.14 21.70 -8.18
N ASN A 126 6.41 21.49 -7.86
CA ASN A 126 6.95 21.85 -6.56
C ASN A 126 7.65 23.23 -6.59
N LEU A 127 8.17 23.65 -5.44
CA LEU A 127 8.87 24.95 -5.31
C LEU A 127 10.10 25.06 -6.21
N GLY A 128 10.75 23.96 -6.55
CA GLY A 128 11.89 23.92 -7.46
C GLY A 128 11.51 23.93 -8.93
N GLY A 129 10.21 23.94 -9.25
CA GLY A 129 9.72 23.94 -10.63
C GLY A 129 9.66 22.57 -11.29
N ALA A 130 9.91 21.49 -10.55
CA ALA A 130 9.78 20.14 -11.10
C ALA A 130 8.32 19.71 -11.16
N ASP A 131 7.96 18.90 -12.15
CA ASP A 131 6.65 18.28 -12.23
C ASP A 131 6.50 17.24 -11.13
N VAL A 132 5.32 17.23 -10.50
CA VAL A 132 4.98 16.34 -9.39
C VAL A 132 3.64 15.69 -9.64
N VAL A 133 3.52 14.42 -9.32
CA VAL A 133 2.24 13.70 -9.32
C VAL A 133 1.96 13.13 -7.93
N GLY A 134 0.69 13.05 -7.59
CA GLY A 134 0.22 12.48 -6.33
C GLY A 134 -0.81 11.39 -6.55
N PHE A 135 -0.71 10.32 -5.79
CA PHE A 135 -1.70 9.26 -5.72
C PHE A 135 -2.13 9.07 -4.27
N ASP A 136 -3.43 9.08 -4.03
CA ASP A 136 -4.02 8.63 -2.77
C ASP A 136 -4.85 7.39 -3.08
N LEU A 137 -4.38 6.22 -2.68
CA LEU A 137 -4.96 4.94 -3.06
C LEU A 137 -5.28 4.09 -1.84
N GLU A 138 -6.36 3.33 -1.96
CA GLU A 138 -6.81 2.39 -0.95
C GLU A 138 -7.20 1.06 -1.59
N ALA A 139 -6.83 -0.04 -0.94
CA ALA A 139 -7.22 -1.38 -1.36
C ALA A 139 -7.48 -2.24 -0.12
N THR A 140 -8.43 -3.17 -0.21
CA THR A 140 -8.70 -4.14 0.85
C THR A 140 -8.31 -5.53 0.36
N VAL A 141 -7.53 -6.24 1.18
CA VAL A 141 -7.10 -7.60 0.89
C VAL A 141 -7.42 -8.51 2.07
N ASP A 142 -7.66 -9.79 1.79
CA ASP A 142 -7.77 -10.81 2.82
C ASP A 142 -6.37 -11.35 3.11
N ARG A 143 -5.88 -11.16 4.33
CA ARG A 143 -4.52 -11.55 4.73
C ARG A 143 -4.27 -13.07 4.64
N ARG A 144 -5.33 -13.88 4.70
CA ARG A 144 -5.20 -15.33 4.54
C ARG A 144 -4.71 -15.72 3.16
N GLU A 145 -5.05 -14.96 2.14
CA GLU A 145 -4.60 -15.22 0.77
C GLU A 145 -3.07 -15.11 0.62
N TYR A 146 -2.42 -14.41 1.54
CA TYR A 146 -0.96 -14.25 1.58
C TYR A 146 -0.29 -15.10 2.66
N GLY A 147 -1.04 -15.98 3.29
CA GLY A 147 -0.49 -16.84 4.34
C GLY A 147 -0.31 -16.18 5.70
N LEU A 148 -0.82 -14.97 5.90
CA LEU A 148 -0.83 -14.30 7.20
C LEU A 148 -2.09 -14.71 7.96
N SER A 149 -2.09 -15.92 8.46
CA SER A 149 -3.29 -16.59 9.02
C SER A 149 -3.30 -16.72 10.54
N TRP A 150 -2.33 -16.09 11.23
CA TRP A 150 -2.34 -16.10 12.69
C TRP A 150 -3.65 -15.55 13.24
N GLN A 151 -4.19 -16.23 14.25
CA GLN A 151 -5.45 -15.85 14.87
C GLN A 151 -5.51 -16.37 16.31
N ALA A 152 -6.31 -15.69 17.11
CA ALA A 152 -6.67 -16.15 18.45
C ALA A 152 -8.15 -15.86 18.70
N GLU A 153 -8.78 -16.69 19.52
CA GLU A 153 -10.16 -16.49 19.92
C GLU A 153 -10.23 -15.71 21.23
N LEU A 154 -11.20 -14.81 21.31
CA LEU A 154 -11.49 -14.09 22.53
C LEU A 154 -12.27 -14.99 23.51
N PRO A 155 -12.00 -14.91 24.83
CA PRO A 155 -12.69 -15.76 25.82
C PRO A 155 -14.21 -15.65 25.81
N LYS A 156 -14.75 -14.49 25.41
CA LYS A 156 -16.20 -14.26 25.32
C LYS A 156 -16.77 -14.43 23.92
N GLY A 157 -15.99 -14.99 23.00
CA GLY A 157 -16.36 -15.16 21.60
C GLY A 157 -15.83 -14.06 20.70
N GLY A 158 -15.57 -14.41 19.45
CA GLY A 158 -14.99 -13.53 18.45
C GLY A 158 -13.49 -13.72 18.28
N GLU A 159 -12.95 -13.05 17.30
CA GLU A 159 -11.55 -13.17 16.91
C GLU A 159 -10.75 -11.93 17.30
N VAL A 160 -9.48 -12.12 17.65
CA VAL A 160 -8.58 -11.03 18.03
C VAL A 160 -8.28 -10.13 16.84
N LEU A 161 -8.05 -10.71 15.66
CA LEU A 161 -7.56 -9.97 14.50
C LEU A 161 -8.47 -10.20 13.29
N GLY A 162 -8.90 -9.10 12.65
CA GLY A 162 -9.70 -9.18 11.42
C GLY A 162 -8.95 -9.86 10.28
N TRP A 163 -9.69 -10.37 9.31
CA TRP A 163 -9.12 -11.02 8.13
C TRP A 163 -8.85 -10.01 7.01
N ASP A 164 -9.69 -8.98 6.91
CA ASP A 164 -9.52 -7.94 5.91
C ASP A 164 -8.54 -6.88 6.40
N VAL A 165 -7.58 -6.57 5.53
CA VAL A 165 -6.59 -5.52 5.77
C VAL A 165 -6.81 -4.42 4.74
N THR A 166 -7.02 -3.20 5.22
CA THR A 166 -7.12 -2.02 4.38
C THR A 166 -5.72 -1.43 4.18
N LEU A 167 -5.28 -1.39 2.94
CA LEU A 167 -4.01 -0.78 2.56
C LEU A 167 -4.27 0.67 2.15
N GLN A 168 -3.47 1.60 2.67
CA GLN A 168 -3.58 3.03 2.37
C GLN A 168 -2.21 3.55 1.94
N VAL A 169 -2.14 4.05 0.71
CA VAL A 169 -0.90 4.51 0.13
C VAL A 169 -1.09 5.94 -0.34
N HIS A 170 -0.26 6.84 0.16
CA HIS A 170 -0.20 8.24 -0.26
C HIS A 170 1.15 8.48 -0.87
N LEU A 171 1.19 8.79 -2.15
CA LEU A 171 2.43 8.96 -2.91
C LEU A 171 2.53 10.37 -3.46
N GLU A 172 3.68 11.00 -3.25
CA GLU A 172 4.12 12.15 -4.00
C GLU A 172 5.40 11.77 -4.76
N LEU A 173 5.36 11.92 -6.07
CA LEU A 173 6.43 11.50 -6.96
C LEU A 173 6.91 12.68 -7.77
N VAL A 174 8.22 12.84 -7.88
CA VAL A 174 8.86 13.98 -8.54
C VAL A 174 9.54 13.53 -9.82
N LYS A 175 9.30 14.26 -10.91
CA LYS A 175 9.90 13.97 -12.21
C LYS A 175 11.40 14.18 -12.17
N ALA A 176 12.10 13.21 -12.72
CA ALA A 176 13.55 13.27 -12.87
C ALA A 176 13.98 14.31 -13.93
#